data_193514db996b60249f23681873ce17f2
#
_entry.id   193514db996b60249f23681873ce17f2
#
_cell.length_a   1.000
_cell.length_b   1.000
_cell.length_c   1.000
_cell.angle_alpha   90.00
_cell.angle_beta   90.00
_cell.angle_gamma   90.00
#
_symmetry.space_group_name_H-M   'P 1'
#
loop_
_entity.id
_entity.type
_entity.pdbx_description
1 polymer ?
#
loop_
_entity_poly.entity_id
_entity_poly.type
_entity_poly.pdbx_seq_one_letter_code
_entity_poly.pdbx_strand_id
1 'polypeptide(L)'
;LVTGMPPSHDPVSVRVRFGESVSEAMCEIDGANGASNDHAMRDFVVSLPWLGVQEIGNSGFRFVRIDVLGDSTELQLKEVRAISTFRDIPYLGSFRCNDERLNRIWKTGAYTVHLNMQEYLWDGVKRDRLVWVGDLHPEVMTVSTVFGYNEVVPKSLDLIRDITPLPSWMNGISSYSIWWLLIQRDWYYYQGNLAYLQEQRSYMTALLRHLISKVDPSGQERLDGNRFLDWPSSENTPAIDAGLQSLMIQAMRAGEELCTVLGEDVLASECRAVASKAIEFSLRKKSRFPSEKDRITPGDKQAAALMALAGIMDAKEANERCLAVDGAKGFSTFYGYYMLRAMALAGNYQGALDVIRTYWGAMLDVGATTFWEDFNMEWLPDAGRIDELVPAGKKDIHGDYGAYCYQGFRHSLCHGWASGPTSW
;
A
#
# COMPACT_ATOMS: atom_id res chain seq x y z
N LEU A 1 -2.66 -16.18 -26.60
CA LEU A 1 -3.03 -17.52 -27.10
C LEU A 1 -2.61 -17.67 -28.55
N VAL A 2 -2.00 -18.79 -28.91
CA VAL A 2 -1.66 -19.16 -30.30
C VAL A 2 -2.52 -20.36 -30.69
N THR A 3 -3.37 -20.21 -31.71
CA THR A 3 -4.32 -21.25 -32.12
C THR A 3 -3.77 -22.11 -33.25
N GLY A 4 -4.21 -23.35 -33.29
CA GLY A 4 -3.98 -24.32 -34.38
C GLY A 4 -5.04 -24.22 -35.46
N MET A 5 -5.13 -25.26 -36.26
CA MET A 5 -6.11 -25.40 -37.34
C MET A 5 -7.08 -26.56 -37.00
N PRO A 6 -8.23 -26.26 -36.36
CA PRO A 6 -9.24 -27.27 -36.09
C PRO A 6 -9.91 -27.76 -37.40
N PRO A 7 -10.62 -28.88 -37.38
CA PRO A 7 -11.32 -29.40 -38.58
C PRO A 7 -12.34 -28.42 -39.14
N SER A 8 -13.06 -27.67 -38.30
CA SER A 8 -13.86 -26.55 -38.71
C SER A 8 -13.00 -25.28 -38.68
N HIS A 9 -12.99 -24.49 -39.71
CA HIS A 9 -12.26 -23.22 -39.76
C HIS A 9 -13.08 -22.08 -39.09
N ASP A 10 -14.03 -22.42 -38.24
CA ASP A 10 -14.82 -21.43 -37.53
C ASP A 10 -14.05 -20.87 -36.33
N PRO A 11 -14.21 -19.55 -36.01
CA PRO A 11 -13.68 -19.00 -34.76
C PRO A 11 -14.30 -19.67 -33.54
N VAL A 12 -13.48 -19.91 -32.53
CA VAL A 12 -13.91 -20.56 -31.29
C VAL A 12 -14.07 -19.52 -30.19
N SER A 13 -15.27 -19.44 -29.64
CA SER A 13 -15.52 -18.58 -28.48
C SER A 13 -14.96 -19.21 -27.21
N VAL A 14 -14.17 -18.47 -26.45
CA VAL A 14 -13.66 -18.86 -25.15
C VAL A 14 -13.93 -17.77 -24.12
N ARG A 15 -14.16 -18.20 -22.89
CA ARG A 15 -14.15 -17.31 -21.73
C ARG A 15 -12.80 -17.40 -21.05
N VAL A 16 -12.15 -16.27 -20.83
CA VAL A 16 -10.85 -16.19 -20.17
C VAL A 16 -11.02 -15.44 -18.85
N ARG A 17 -10.59 -16.06 -17.76
CA ARG A 17 -10.66 -15.49 -16.41
C ARG A 17 -9.28 -15.43 -15.79
N PHE A 18 -8.92 -14.25 -15.28
CA PHE A 18 -7.68 -14.02 -14.54
C PHE A 18 -7.96 -13.98 -13.05
N GLY A 19 -7.01 -14.43 -12.24
CA GLY A 19 -7.07 -14.34 -10.79
C GLY A 19 -5.69 -14.25 -10.15
N GLU A 20 -5.60 -13.55 -9.04
CA GLU A 20 -4.42 -13.57 -8.18
C GLU A 20 -4.40 -14.82 -7.28
N SER A 21 -5.56 -15.45 -7.08
CA SER A 21 -5.71 -16.76 -6.48
C SER A 21 -6.41 -17.75 -7.44
N VAL A 22 -6.27 -19.05 -7.16
CA VAL A 22 -6.98 -20.09 -7.90
C VAL A 22 -8.49 -19.89 -7.79
N SER A 23 -8.98 -19.59 -6.59
CA SER A 23 -10.41 -19.36 -6.34
C SER A 23 -10.96 -18.18 -7.13
N GLU A 24 -10.20 -17.08 -7.23
CA GLU A 24 -10.60 -15.92 -8.02
C GLU A 24 -10.72 -16.28 -9.51
N ALA A 25 -9.76 -17.01 -10.07
CA ALA A 25 -9.85 -17.48 -11.46
C ALA A 25 -11.03 -18.44 -11.71
N MET A 26 -11.48 -19.13 -10.67
CA MET A 26 -12.62 -20.07 -10.74
C MET A 26 -13.97 -19.40 -10.48
N CYS A 27 -14.00 -18.20 -9.89
CA CYS A 27 -15.22 -17.55 -9.46
C CYS A 27 -16.00 -16.94 -10.64
N GLU A 28 -17.34 -16.91 -10.51
CA GLU A 28 -18.21 -16.15 -11.41
C GLU A 28 -18.19 -14.66 -11.08
N ILE A 29 -18.37 -13.80 -12.11
CA ILE A 29 -18.55 -12.35 -11.89
C ILE A 29 -19.84 -12.10 -11.11
N ASP A 30 -19.83 -11.04 -10.32
CA ASP A 30 -20.96 -10.59 -9.48
C ASP A 30 -21.44 -11.63 -8.47
N GLY A 31 -20.59 -12.62 -8.18
CA GLY A 31 -20.81 -13.59 -7.12
C GLY A 31 -20.69 -12.98 -5.73
N ALA A 32 -21.01 -13.79 -4.71
CA ALA A 32 -21.05 -13.36 -3.31
C ALA A 32 -19.70 -12.79 -2.79
N ASN A 33 -18.59 -13.13 -3.43
CA ASN A 33 -17.23 -12.78 -2.95
C ASN A 33 -16.64 -11.56 -3.67
N GLY A 34 -17.45 -10.72 -4.31
CA GLY A 34 -17.00 -9.46 -4.89
C GLY A 34 -16.16 -9.59 -6.17
N ALA A 35 -16.16 -10.76 -6.82
CA ALA A 35 -15.52 -10.91 -8.12
C ALA A 35 -16.22 -10.03 -9.16
N SER A 36 -15.50 -9.09 -9.77
CA SER A 36 -16.06 -8.18 -10.77
C SER A 36 -14.98 -7.70 -11.75
N ASN A 37 -15.41 -7.09 -12.86
CA ASN A 37 -14.53 -6.34 -13.74
C ASN A 37 -14.38 -4.88 -13.31
N ASP A 38 -14.98 -4.48 -12.20
CA ASP A 38 -14.87 -3.16 -11.65
C ASP A 38 -13.44 -2.90 -11.16
N HIS A 39 -12.80 -1.88 -11.71
CA HIS A 39 -11.38 -1.54 -11.47
C HIS A 39 -10.37 -2.66 -11.82
N ALA A 40 -10.80 -3.73 -12.47
CA ALA A 40 -9.92 -4.85 -12.83
C ALA A 40 -10.36 -5.52 -14.14
N MET A 41 -9.41 -5.94 -14.94
CA MET A 41 -9.67 -6.66 -16.19
C MET A 41 -9.51 -8.16 -15.93
N ARG A 42 -10.57 -8.88 -15.60
CA ARG A 42 -10.45 -10.27 -15.15
C ARG A 42 -11.30 -11.33 -15.84
N ASP A 43 -12.36 -10.97 -16.54
CA ASP A 43 -13.28 -11.95 -17.10
C ASP A 43 -13.85 -11.47 -18.45
N PHE A 44 -13.55 -12.22 -19.52
CA PHE A 44 -13.88 -11.85 -20.89
C PHE A 44 -14.35 -13.06 -21.69
N VAL A 45 -15.28 -12.83 -22.61
CA VAL A 45 -15.55 -13.73 -23.71
C VAL A 45 -14.90 -13.17 -24.97
N VAL A 46 -14.04 -13.98 -25.59
CA VAL A 46 -13.33 -13.62 -26.83
C VAL A 46 -13.49 -14.69 -27.88
N SER A 47 -13.55 -14.30 -29.16
CA SER A 47 -13.59 -15.21 -30.30
C SER A 47 -12.16 -15.39 -30.84
N LEU A 48 -11.64 -16.59 -30.74
CA LEU A 48 -10.29 -16.93 -31.19
C LEU A 48 -10.30 -17.36 -32.67
N PRO A 49 -9.52 -16.69 -33.55
CA PRO A 49 -9.39 -17.13 -34.91
C PRO A 49 -8.60 -18.44 -34.99
N TRP A 50 -8.83 -19.25 -36.00
CA TRP A 50 -7.97 -20.38 -36.33
C TRP A 50 -6.64 -19.85 -36.92
N LEU A 51 -5.52 -20.57 -36.67
CA LEU A 51 -4.15 -20.16 -37.06
C LEU A 51 -3.81 -18.70 -36.71
N GLY A 52 -4.27 -18.22 -35.56
CA GLY A 52 -4.10 -16.85 -35.13
C GLY A 52 -3.25 -16.71 -33.86
N VAL A 53 -2.89 -15.47 -33.58
CA VAL A 53 -2.30 -15.05 -32.29
C VAL A 53 -3.20 -13.95 -31.73
N GLN A 54 -3.60 -14.10 -30.46
CA GLN A 54 -4.40 -13.10 -29.79
C GLN A 54 -3.88 -12.84 -28.38
N GLU A 55 -3.62 -11.59 -28.09
CA GLU A 55 -3.35 -11.10 -26.72
C GLU A 55 -4.67 -10.79 -26.04
N ILE A 56 -4.81 -11.18 -24.77
CA ILE A 56 -6.03 -11.05 -23.99
C ILE A 56 -5.69 -10.48 -22.62
N GLY A 57 -6.35 -9.40 -22.27
CA GLY A 57 -6.21 -8.73 -20.98
C GLY A 57 -4.95 -7.85 -20.90
N ASN A 58 -4.86 -7.10 -19.82
CA ASN A 58 -3.72 -6.33 -19.36
C ASN A 58 -3.97 -6.08 -17.86
N SER A 59 -3.59 -7.04 -17.02
CA SER A 59 -3.89 -7.01 -15.58
C SER A 59 -2.84 -7.81 -14.81
N GLY A 60 -2.74 -7.58 -13.51
CA GLY A 60 -1.98 -8.46 -12.62
C GLY A 60 -2.75 -9.76 -12.39
N PHE A 61 -2.08 -10.90 -12.56
CA PHE A 61 -2.65 -12.23 -12.30
C PHE A 61 -1.56 -13.26 -12.04
N ARG A 62 -1.94 -14.36 -11.39
CA ARG A 62 -1.12 -15.58 -11.26
C ARG A 62 -1.74 -16.79 -11.94
N PHE A 63 -3.07 -16.80 -12.03
CA PHE A 63 -3.84 -17.92 -12.54
C PHE A 63 -4.73 -17.45 -13.69
N VAL A 64 -4.85 -18.30 -14.69
CA VAL A 64 -5.77 -18.10 -15.81
C VAL A 64 -6.61 -19.34 -16.00
N ARG A 65 -7.92 -19.14 -16.17
CA ARG A 65 -8.85 -20.18 -16.59
C ARG A 65 -9.37 -19.88 -17.98
N ILE A 66 -9.38 -20.87 -18.84
CA ILE A 66 -9.91 -20.79 -20.21
C ILE A 66 -11.01 -21.84 -20.34
N ASP A 67 -12.24 -21.39 -20.57
CA ASP A 67 -13.38 -22.26 -20.82
C ASP A 67 -13.77 -22.14 -22.30
N VAL A 68 -13.84 -23.27 -23.01
CA VAL A 68 -14.36 -23.33 -24.38
C VAL A 68 -15.88 -23.25 -24.33
N LEU A 69 -16.47 -22.35 -25.09
CA LEU A 69 -17.91 -22.14 -25.13
C LEU A 69 -18.53 -22.86 -26.32
N GLY A 70 -19.65 -23.62 -26.08
CA GLY A 70 -20.39 -24.37 -27.10
C GLY A 70 -20.12 -25.87 -27.03
N ASP A 71 -21.19 -26.66 -27.27
CA ASP A 71 -21.23 -28.10 -26.99
C ASP A 71 -20.46 -28.98 -27.98
N SER A 72 -20.06 -28.47 -29.13
CA SER A 72 -19.42 -29.24 -30.19
C SER A 72 -18.17 -28.58 -30.76
N THR A 73 -17.52 -27.71 -29.98
CA THR A 73 -16.42 -26.88 -30.45
C THR A 73 -15.08 -27.49 -30.07
N GLU A 74 -14.21 -27.70 -31.05
CA GLU A 74 -12.82 -28.11 -30.83
C GLU A 74 -11.90 -26.89 -30.91
N LEU A 75 -11.15 -26.64 -29.82
CA LEU A 75 -10.11 -25.61 -29.79
C LEU A 75 -8.73 -26.29 -29.86
N GLN A 76 -7.98 -25.98 -30.90
CA GLN A 76 -6.58 -26.39 -30.98
C GLN A 76 -5.69 -25.22 -30.54
N LEU A 77 -5.01 -25.37 -29.42
CA LEU A 77 -3.99 -24.43 -28.93
C LEU A 77 -2.59 -24.96 -29.25
N LYS A 78 -1.79 -24.18 -29.96
CA LYS A 78 -0.36 -24.44 -30.16
C LYS A 78 0.46 -23.94 -28.98
N GLU A 79 0.05 -22.81 -28.41
CA GLU A 79 0.80 -22.19 -27.33
C GLU A 79 -0.10 -21.29 -26.47
N VAL A 80 0.19 -21.28 -25.17
CA VAL A 80 -0.31 -20.32 -24.19
C VAL A 80 0.90 -19.61 -23.60
N ARG A 81 0.98 -18.29 -23.77
CA ARG A 81 2.06 -17.45 -23.24
C ARG A 81 1.51 -16.46 -22.21
N ALA A 82 2.20 -16.32 -21.10
CA ALA A 82 2.06 -15.13 -20.24
C ALA A 82 3.09 -14.09 -20.69
N ILE A 83 2.64 -12.89 -21.03
CA ILE A 83 3.50 -11.76 -21.36
C ILE A 83 3.68 -10.93 -20.09
N SER A 84 4.88 -10.93 -19.53
CA SER A 84 5.20 -10.14 -18.34
C SER A 84 5.71 -8.77 -18.75
N THR A 85 5.05 -7.72 -18.28
CA THR A 85 5.46 -6.33 -18.50
C THR A 85 5.98 -5.75 -17.17
N PHE A 86 7.26 -5.40 -17.13
CA PHE A 86 7.91 -4.82 -15.95
C PHE A 86 9.10 -3.95 -16.40
N ARG A 87 9.59 -3.09 -15.53
CA ARG A 87 10.80 -2.31 -15.78
C ARG A 87 12.02 -3.22 -15.67
N ASP A 88 12.85 -3.26 -16.73
CA ASP A 88 14.13 -4.00 -16.71
C ASP A 88 15.18 -3.16 -15.98
N ILE A 89 15.19 -3.24 -14.66
CA ILE A 89 16.09 -2.50 -13.77
C ILE A 89 16.78 -3.43 -12.78
N PRO A 90 18.06 -3.19 -12.43
CA PRO A 90 18.78 -3.99 -11.47
C PRO A 90 18.32 -3.71 -10.03
N TYR A 91 18.38 -4.71 -9.17
CA TYR A 91 18.32 -4.55 -7.72
C TYR A 91 19.71 -4.10 -7.23
N LEU A 92 19.81 -2.85 -6.81
CA LEU A 92 21.06 -2.27 -6.28
C LEU A 92 21.21 -2.56 -4.79
N GLY A 93 20.10 -2.56 -4.05
CA GLY A 93 20.05 -2.94 -2.65
C GLY A 93 19.93 -4.45 -2.49
N SER A 94 20.41 -4.95 -1.36
CA SER A 94 20.30 -6.36 -1.02
C SER A 94 20.19 -6.55 0.50
N PHE A 95 19.53 -7.63 0.91
CA PHE A 95 19.44 -8.05 2.29
C PHE A 95 19.71 -9.56 2.39
N ARG A 96 20.55 -9.94 3.35
CA ARG A 96 20.80 -11.33 3.66
C ARG A 96 21.14 -11.52 5.14
N CYS A 97 20.46 -12.45 5.79
CA CYS A 97 20.75 -12.89 7.15
C CYS A 97 20.68 -14.42 7.23
N ASN A 98 20.90 -14.97 8.42
CA ASN A 98 20.83 -16.42 8.68
C ASN A 98 19.38 -16.95 8.79
N ASP A 99 18.37 -16.10 8.69
CA ASP A 99 16.96 -16.48 8.67
C ASP A 99 16.42 -16.39 7.22
N GLU A 100 16.26 -17.55 6.57
CA GLU A 100 15.77 -17.61 5.19
C GLU A 100 14.34 -17.10 5.02
N ARG A 101 13.53 -17.12 6.09
CA ARG A 101 12.19 -16.54 6.07
C ARG A 101 12.25 -15.04 5.91
N LEU A 102 13.11 -14.34 6.65
CA LEU A 102 13.33 -12.91 6.52
C LEU A 102 13.92 -12.55 5.14
N ASN A 103 14.89 -13.35 4.65
CA ASN A 103 15.45 -13.17 3.31
C ASN A 103 14.35 -13.26 2.23
N ARG A 104 13.43 -14.20 2.37
CA ARG A 104 12.31 -14.38 1.45
C ARG A 104 11.32 -13.22 1.56
N ILE A 105 10.99 -12.76 2.78
CA ILE A 105 10.10 -11.61 3.00
C ILE A 105 10.66 -10.37 2.31
N TRP A 106 11.94 -10.07 2.50
CA TRP A 106 12.60 -8.93 1.87
C TRP A 106 12.48 -8.97 0.33
N LYS A 107 12.79 -10.12 -0.27
CA LYS A 107 12.70 -10.32 -1.71
C LYS A 107 11.26 -10.19 -2.23
N THR A 108 10.29 -10.69 -1.48
CA THR A 108 8.87 -10.61 -1.85
C THR A 108 8.39 -9.16 -1.85
N GLY A 109 8.76 -8.35 -0.86
CA GLY A 109 8.38 -6.94 -0.83
C GLY A 109 9.07 -6.12 -1.93
N ALA A 110 10.35 -6.38 -2.20
CA ALA A 110 11.07 -5.78 -3.33
C ALA A 110 10.38 -6.12 -4.67
N TYR A 111 10.02 -7.38 -4.87
CA TYR A 111 9.32 -7.84 -6.07
C TYR A 111 7.90 -7.25 -6.19
N THR A 112 7.17 -7.11 -5.07
CA THR A 112 5.85 -6.47 -5.05
C THR A 112 5.93 -5.05 -5.61
N VAL A 113 6.85 -4.23 -5.12
CA VAL A 113 7.03 -2.86 -5.62
C VAL A 113 7.53 -2.85 -7.06
N HIS A 114 8.45 -3.74 -7.43
CA HIS A 114 8.93 -3.83 -8.81
C HIS A 114 7.80 -4.04 -9.83
N LEU A 115 6.82 -4.88 -9.48
CA LEU A 115 5.64 -5.10 -10.33
C LEU A 115 4.75 -3.84 -10.42
N ASN A 116 4.68 -3.04 -9.36
CA ASN A 116 3.90 -1.81 -9.33
C ASN A 116 4.60 -0.62 -10.03
N MET A 117 5.91 -0.72 -10.31
CA MET A 117 6.67 0.27 -11.08
C MET A 117 6.36 0.16 -12.57
N GLN A 118 5.18 0.59 -12.97
CA GLN A 118 4.68 0.55 -14.36
C GLN A 118 4.88 1.92 -15.05
N GLU A 119 3.92 2.43 -15.79
CA GLU A 119 3.99 3.79 -16.34
C GLU A 119 4.14 4.84 -15.24
N TYR A 120 3.44 4.63 -14.16
CA TYR A 120 3.55 5.31 -12.87
C TYR A 120 3.81 4.28 -11.78
N LEU A 121 4.07 4.72 -10.59
CA LEU A 121 4.07 3.86 -9.41
C LEU A 121 2.62 3.66 -8.99
N TRP A 122 2.10 2.47 -9.20
CA TRP A 122 0.72 2.10 -8.93
C TRP A 122 0.56 1.48 -7.55
N ASP A 123 -0.58 1.67 -6.94
CA ASP A 123 -1.01 1.02 -5.72
C ASP A 123 -1.03 -0.51 -5.84
N GLY A 124 -1.56 -1.02 -6.94
CA GLY A 124 -1.66 -2.44 -7.25
C GLY A 124 -1.72 -2.74 -8.74
N VAL A 125 -1.36 -3.96 -9.14
CA VAL A 125 -1.27 -4.34 -10.57
C VAL A 125 -2.55 -5.00 -11.10
N LYS A 126 -3.43 -5.51 -10.24
CA LYS A 126 -4.71 -6.09 -10.65
C LYS A 126 -5.77 -5.02 -10.78
N ARG A 127 -5.97 -4.22 -9.74
CA ARG A 127 -7.03 -3.23 -9.67
C ARG A 127 -6.54 -1.90 -9.14
N ASP A 128 -7.36 -0.91 -9.31
CA ASP A 128 -7.17 0.51 -9.33
C ASP A 128 -6.10 0.91 -10.35
N ARG A 129 -4.85 0.48 -10.19
CA ARG A 129 -3.74 0.80 -11.11
C ARG A 129 -3.59 2.32 -11.27
N LEU A 130 -3.64 3.00 -10.12
CA LEU A 130 -3.64 4.45 -10.00
C LEU A 130 -2.49 4.91 -9.09
N VAL A 131 -2.24 6.21 -9.14
CA VAL A 131 -1.35 6.87 -8.17
C VAL A 131 -2.16 7.27 -6.95
N TRP A 132 -2.24 6.38 -5.96
CA TRP A 132 -2.75 6.66 -4.64
C TRP A 132 -1.60 7.18 -3.77
N VAL A 133 -1.43 8.50 -3.71
CA VAL A 133 -0.19 9.11 -3.20
C VAL A 133 0.12 8.79 -1.72
N GLY A 134 -0.91 8.52 -0.91
CA GLY A 134 -0.69 8.08 0.47
C GLY A 134 -0.04 6.70 0.55
N ASP A 135 -0.40 5.82 -0.37
CA ASP A 135 0.13 4.45 -0.50
C ASP A 135 1.60 4.47 -0.89
N LEU A 136 2.00 5.48 -1.69
CA LEU A 136 3.33 5.53 -2.28
C LEU A 136 4.46 5.67 -1.25
N HIS A 137 4.21 6.14 -0.01
CA HIS A 137 5.33 6.37 0.91
C HIS A 137 6.14 5.11 1.21
N PRO A 138 5.58 3.95 1.64
CA PRO A 138 6.34 2.72 1.80
C PRO A 138 6.96 2.20 0.49
N GLU A 139 6.29 2.43 -0.63
CA GLU A 139 6.81 2.05 -1.96
C GLU A 139 8.04 2.86 -2.34
N VAL A 140 7.99 4.18 -2.20
CA VAL A 140 9.12 5.10 -2.48
C VAL A 140 10.31 4.78 -1.59
N MET A 141 10.06 4.41 -0.32
CA MET A 141 11.13 3.96 0.58
C MET A 141 11.75 2.65 0.08
N THR A 142 10.93 1.72 -0.41
CA THR A 142 11.40 0.47 -1.04
C THR A 142 12.15 0.75 -2.35
N VAL A 143 11.63 1.64 -3.22
CA VAL A 143 12.33 2.05 -4.45
C VAL A 143 13.71 2.63 -4.10
N SER A 144 13.78 3.56 -3.16
CA SER A 144 15.03 4.19 -2.74
C SER A 144 16.05 3.20 -2.20
N THR A 145 15.58 2.18 -1.48
CA THR A 145 16.45 1.18 -0.83
C THR A 145 16.91 0.08 -1.80
N VAL A 146 16.02 -0.34 -2.70
CA VAL A 146 16.28 -1.50 -3.59
C VAL A 146 16.78 -1.09 -4.96
N PHE A 147 16.21 -0.04 -5.55
CA PHE A 147 16.46 0.34 -6.96
C PHE A 147 17.24 1.66 -7.09
N GLY A 148 17.33 2.46 -6.03
CA GLY A 148 17.91 3.80 -6.07
C GLY A 148 17.00 4.81 -6.78
N TYR A 149 17.59 5.70 -7.56
CA TYR A 149 16.80 6.65 -8.37
C TYR A 149 16.03 5.94 -9.46
N ASN A 150 14.73 6.23 -9.55
CA ASN A 150 13.93 5.84 -10.68
C ASN A 150 12.90 6.95 -11.00
N GLU A 151 12.78 7.28 -12.28
CA GLU A 151 11.92 8.36 -12.78
C GLU A 151 10.43 8.13 -12.48
N VAL A 152 10.02 6.88 -12.21
CA VAL A 152 8.62 6.55 -11.90
C VAL A 152 8.13 7.29 -10.65
N VAL A 153 9.02 7.56 -9.69
CA VAL A 153 8.67 8.27 -8.45
C VAL A 153 8.36 9.75 -8.74
N PRO A 154 9.29 10.57 -9.28
CA PRO A 154 8.97 11.97 -9.58
C PRO A 154 7.80 12.08 -10.57
N LYS A 155 7.72 11.21 -11.59
CA LYS A 155 6.61 11.20 -12.55
C LYS A 155 5.25 10.99 -11.87
N SER A 156 5.17 10.11 -10.87
CA SER A 156 3.94 9.85 -10.10
C SER A 156 3.58 11.02 -9.19
N LEU A 157 4.57 11.61 -8.52
CA LEU A 157 4.37 12.76 -7.65
C LEU A 157 3.95 14.01 -8.44
N ASP A 158 4.47 14.20 -9.63
CA ASP A 158 4.11 15.29 -10.53
C ASP A 158 2.69 15.11 -11.08
N LEU A 159 2.33 13.89 -11.51
CA LEU A 159 0.97 13.59 -11.95
C LEU A 159 -0.05 14.01 -10.90
N ILE A 160 0.10 13.52 -9.67
CA ILE A 160 -0.92 13.79 -8.63
C ILE A 160 -0.96 15.27 -8.24
N ARG A 161 0.19 15.97 -8.25
CA ARG A 161 0.27 17.42 -8.06
C ARG A 161 -0.53 18.16 -9.15
N ASP A 162 -0.30 17.80 -10.41
CA ASP A 162 -0.83 18.52 -11.56
C ASP A 162 -2.34 18.34 -11.73
N ILE A 163 -2.88 17.18 -11.31
CA ILE A 163 -4.33 16.93 -11.35
C ILE A 163 -5.06 17.37 -10.07
N THR A 164 -4.35 17.88 -9.05
CA THR A 164 -4.95 18.28 -7.77
C THR A 164 -4.69 19.76 -7.49
N PRO A 165 -5.46 20.69 -8.10
CA PRO A 165 -5.35 22.11 -7.77
C PRO A 165 -5.78 22.36 -6.31
N LEU A 166 -5.03 23.19 -5.59
CA LEU A 166 -5.43 23.62 -4.24
C LEU A 166 -6.70 24.48 -4.29
N PRO A 167 -7.59 24.37 -3.30
CA PRO A 167 -7.43 23.69 -2.01
C PRO A 167 -7.88 22.21 -1.98
N SER A 168 -8.04 21.57 -3.12
CA SER A 168 -8.44 20.15 -3.16
C SER A 168 -7.40 19.24 -2.50
N TRP A 169 -7.86 18.16 -1.90
CA TRP A 169 -7.01 17.13 -1.33
C TRP A 169 -6.63 16.09 -2.38
N MET A 170 -5.37 15.66 -2.40
CA MET A 170 -4.90 14.59 -3.29
C MET A 170 -5.71 13.32 -3.04
N ASN A 171 -6.20 12.70 -4.13
CA ASN A 171 -7.12 11.56 -4.10
C ASN A 171 -8.41 11.81 -3.25
N GLY A 172 -8.75 13.07 -2.93
CA GLY A 172 -9.88 13.43 -2.06
C GLY A 172 -9.64 13.16 -0.56
N ILE A 173 -8.43 12.79 -0.16
CA ILE A 173 -8.06 12.36 1.20
C ILE A 173 -7.07 13.37 1.80
N SER A 174 -7.42 13.98 2.93
CA SER A 174 -6.61 15.06 3.51
C SER A 174 -5.21 14.60 3.96
N SER A 175 -5.07 13.39 4.52
CA SER A 175 -3.78 12.81 4.88
C SER A 175 -2.89 12.53 3.65
N TYR A 176 -3.46 12.31 2.47
CA TYR A 176 -2.69 12.00 1.26
C TYR A 176 -1.89 13.19 0.75
N SER A 177 -2.41 14.41 0.89
CA SER A 177 -1.62 15.63 0.64
C SER A 177 -0.46 15.80 1.64
N ILE A 178 -0.62 15.33 2.88
CA ILE A 178 0.47 15.28 3.86
C ILE A 178 1.51 14.24 3.44
N TRP A 179 1.08 13.05 3.02
CA TRP A 179 2.00 12.02 2.54
C TRP A 179 2.82 12.48 1.34
N TRP A 180 2.22 13.20 0.40
CA TRP A 180 2.96 13.79 -0.72
C TRP A 180 4.13 14.66 -0.23
N LEU A 181 3.90 15.51 0.77
CA LEU A 181 4.94 16.37 1.35
C LEU A 181 6.04 15.56 2.04
N LEU A 182 5.65 14.51 2.80
CA LEU A 182 6.61 13.64 3.47
C LEU A 182 7.46 12.85 2.46
N ILE A 183 6.84 12.39 1.36
CA ILE A 183 7.56 11.73 0.28
C ILE A 183 8.55 12.69 -0.40
N GLN A 184 8.17 13.94 -0.65
CA GLN A 184 9.09 14.94 -1.23
C GLN A 184 10.33 15.15 -0.36
N ARG A 185 10.15 15.21 0.98
CA ARG A 185 11.28 15.31 1.91
C ARG A 185 12.17 14.07 1.84
N ASP A 186 11.60 12.88 1.97
CA ASP A 186 12.37 11.64 2.02
C ASP A 186 13.04 11.37 0.67
N TRP A 187 12.34 11.62 -0.44
CA TRP A 187 12.93 11.53 -1.78
C TRP A 187 14.11 12.47 -1.96
N TYR A 188 13.99 13.72 -1.50
CA TYR A 188 15.11 14.66 -1.55
C TYR A 188 16.30 14.18 -0.71
N TYR A 189 16.09 13.65 0.49
CA TYR A 189 17.16 13.13 1.33
C TYR A 189 17.87 11.90 0.72
N TYR A 190 17.13 11.03 0.05
CA TYR A 190 17.72 9.87 -0.60
C TYR A 190 18.44 10.21 -1.92
N GLN A 191 17.93 11.16 -2.69
CA GLN A 191 18.41 11.42 -4.04
C GLN A 191 19.27 12.67 -4.17
N GLY A 192 19.15 13.65 -3.27
CA GLY A 192 19.89 14.91 -3.31
C GLY A 192 19.54 15.81 -4.49
N ASN A 193 18.43 15.57 -5.20
CA ASN A 193 18.07 16.30 -6.42
C ASN A 193 17.39 17.63 -6.08
N LEU A 194 18.22 18.67 -5.90
CA LEU A 194 17.73 20.02 -5.61
C LEU A 194 16.94 20.63 -6.79
N ALA A 195 17.30 20.31 -8.03
CA ALA A 195 16.58 20.84 -9.20
C ALA A 195 15.13 20.36 -9.22
N TYR A 196 14.89 19.07 -9.00
CA TYR A 196 13.55 18.53 -8.87
C TYR A 196 12.78 19.14 -7.70
N LEU A 197 13.43 19.33 -6.54
CA LEU A 197 12.79 19.96 -5.40
C LEU A 197 12.40 21.43 -5.71
N GLN A 198 13.22 22.15 -6.47
CA GLN A 198 12.90 23.52 -6.92
C GLN A 198 11.69 23.57 -7.85
N GLU A 199 11.50 22.57 -8.68
CA GLU A 199 10.29 22.45 -9.52
C GLU A 199 9.01 22.30 -8.68
N GLN A 200 9.10 21.66 -7.49
CA GLN A 200 7.98 21.48 -6.57
C GLN A 200 7.67 22.74 -5.73
N ARG A 201 8.58 23.70 -5.68
CA ARG A 201 8.54 24.86 -4.77
C ARG A 201 7.19 25.57 -4.73
N SER A 202 6.64 25.91 -5.89
CA SER A 202 5.39 26.68 -5.97
C SER A 202 4.20 25.96 -5.35
N TYR A 203 3.98 24.71 -5.73
CA TYR A 203 2.88 23.91 -5.20
C TYR A 203 3.10 23.57 -3.73
N MET A 204 4.30 23.17 -3.35
CA MET A 204 4.66 22.78 -1.99
C MET A 204 4.47 23.93 -1.00
N THR A 205 4.92 25.15 -1.34
CA THR A 205 4.74 26.32 -0.46
C THR A 205 3.27 26.70 -0.32
N ALA A 206 2.47 26.57 -1.38
CA ALA A 206 1.03 26.79 -1.33
C ALA A 206 0.31 25.71 -0.49
N LEU A 207 0.69 24.45 -0.64
CA LEU A 207 0.16 23.35 0.17
C LEU A 207 0.51 23.53 1.65
N LEU A 208 1.74 23.93 1.98
CA LEU A 208 2.13 24.21 3.38
C LEU A 208 1.28 25.32 4.00
N ARG A 209 1.05 26.43 3.28
CA ARG A 209 0.14 27.49 3.76
C ARG A 209 -1.28 26.99 3.95
N HIS A 210 -1.76 26.13 3.05
CA HIS A 210 -3.07 25.49 3.19
C HIS A 210 -3.12 24.60 4.45
N LEU A 211 -2.11 23.77 4.70
CA LEU A 211 -2.01 22.93 5.91
C LEU A 211 -1.90 23.77 7.18
N ILE A 212 -1.13 24.85 7.18
CA ILE A 212 -1.04 25.81 8.31
C ILE A 212 -2.43 26.35 8.65
N SER A 213 -3.24 26.71 7.64
CA SER A 213 -4.60 27.20 7.85
C SER A 213 -5.56 26.17 8.47
N LYS A 214 -5.19 24.89 8.42
CA LYS A 214 -5.93 23.78 9.05
C LYS A 214 -5.48 23.46 10.47
N VAL A 215 -4.67 24.31 11.09
CA VAL A 215 -4.32 24.21 12.52
C VAL A 215 -4.97 25.37 13.25
N ASP A 216 -5.83 25.08 14.21
CA ASP A 216 -6.56 26.09 14.95
C ASP A 216 -5.66 26.88 15.96
N PRO A 217 -6.17 27.97 16.56
CA PRO A 217 -5.41 28.75 17.54
C PRO A 217 -4.93 27.94 18.76
N SER A 218 -5.50 26.80 19.08
CA SER A 218 -5.04 25.96 20.19
C SER A 218 -3.87 25.05 19.79
N GLY A 219 -3.63 24.83 18.50
CA GLY A 219 -2.67 23.89 17.95
C GLY A 219 -3.27 22.56 17.53
N GLN A 220 -4.60 22.42 17.55
CA GLN A 220 -5.29 21.23 17.08
C GLN A 220 -5.42 21.28 15.56
N GLU A 221 -5.15 20.15 14.88
CA GLU A 221 -5.45 20.00 13.45
C GLU A 221 -6.98 20.00 13.23
N ARG A 222 -7.39 20.58 12.10
CA ARG A 222 -8.77 20.70 11.64
C ARG A 222 -8.85 20.35 10.16
N LEU A 223 -8.24 19.24 9.80
CA LEU A 223 -8.34 18.73 8.44
C LEU A 223 -9.80 18.39 8.12
N ASP A 224 -10.23 18.78 6.95
CA ASP A 224 -11.55 18.47 6.38
C ASP A 224 -11.45 17.40 5.28
N GLY A 225 -12.53 17.20 4.54
CA GLY A 225 -12.60 16.14 3.52
C GLY A 225 -12.62 14.75 4.13
N ASN A 226 -12.09 13.77 3.40
CA ASN A 226 -11.97 12.41 3.92
C ASN A 226 -10.79 12.33 4.90
N ARG A 227 -11.10 12.12 6.17
CA ARG A 227 -10.14 11.99 7.27
C ARG A 227 -9.72 10.53 7.42
N PHE A 228 -8.84 10.10 6.55
CA PHE A 228 -8.36 8.72 6.50
C PHE A 228 -6.98 8.58 7.14
N LEU A 229 -6.79 7.54 7.92
CA LEU A 229 -5.51 7.13 8.47
C LEU A 229 -5.08 5.78 7.90
N ASP A 230 -5.82 4.74 8.24
CA ASP A 230 -5.65 3.36 7.77
C ASP A 230 -7.01 2.64 7.88
N TRP A 231 -7.26 1.63 7.06
CA TRP A 231 -8.54 0.92 7.07
C TRP A 231 -8.94 0.38 8.45
N PRO A 232 -8.07 -0.30 9.21
CA PRO A 232 -8.42 -0.76 10.55
C PRO A 232 -8.83 0.34 11.52
N SER A 233 -8.44 1.59 11.26
CA SER A 233 -8.80 2.74 12.12
C SER A 233 -10.12 3.41 11.74
N SER A 234 -10.78 3.01 10.65
CA SER A 234 -11.91 3.74 10.04
C SER A 234 -13.08 3.99 10.99
N GLU A 235 -13.31 3.12 11.96
CA GLU A 235 -14.36 3.27 12.97
C GLU A 235 -13.83 3.78 14.32
N ASN A 236 -12.53 4.09 14.42
CA ASN A 236 -11.86 4.56 15.63
C ASN A 236 -11.50 6.06 15.51
N THR A 237 -12.50 6.94 15.66
CA THR A 237 -12.30 8.40 15.59
C THR A 237 -11.18 8.90 16.50
N PRO A 238 -11.02 8.46 17.77
CA PRO A 238 -9.89 8.86 18.59
C PRO A 238 -8.52 8.52 17.99
N ALA A 239 -8.38 7.35 17.35
CA ALA A 239 -7.15 6.96 16.68
C ALA A 239 -6.90 7.80 15.43
N ILE A 240 -7.94 8.08 14.63
CA ILE A 240 -7.85 8.96 13.46
C ILE A 240 -7.40 10.37 13.91
N ASP A 241 -8.01 10.95 14.92
CA ASP A 241 -7.67 12.29 15.42
C ASP A 241 -6.22 12.35 15.92
N ALA A 242 -5.78 11.35 16.70
CA ALA A 242 -4.41 11.28 17.20
C ALA A 242 -3.39 11.08 16.06
N GLY A 243 -3.73 10.23 15.09
CA GLY A 243 -2.89 9.96 13.93
C GLY A 243 -2.75 11.18 13.01
N LEU A 244 -3.84 11.86 12.68
CA LEU A 244 -3.82 13.05 11.83
C LEU A 244 -3.12 14.23 12.50
N GLN A 245 -3.30 14.42 13.81
CA GLN A 245 -2.53 15.39 14.59
C GLN A 245 -1.02 15.10 14.50
N SER A 246 -0.65 13.82 14.59
CA SER A 246 0.75 13.37 14.48
C SER A 246 1.32 13.57 13.07
N LEU A 247 0.54 13.29 12.05
CA LEU A 247 0.92 13.54 10.65
C LEU A 247 1.07 15.02 10.37
N MET A 248 0.19 15.88 10.91
CA MET A 248 0.32 17.33 10.78
C MET A 248 1.62 17.84 11.40
N ILE A 249 2.02 17.36 12.57
CA ILE A 249 3.31 17.70 13.19
C ILE A 249 4.47 17.29 12.28
N GLN A 250 4.43 16.07 11.73
CA GLN A 250 5.47 15.59 10.81
C GLN A 250 5.51 16.41 9.52
N ALA A 251 4.34 16.77 8.96
CA ALA A 251 4.24 17.63 7.79
C ALA A 251 4.87 19.01 8.02
N MET A 252 4.61 19.63 9.18
CA MET A 252 5.18 20.93 9.51
C MET A 252 6.70 20.87 9.69
N ARG A 253 7.23 19.79 10.28
CA ARG A 253 8.69 19.57 10.37
C ARG A 253 9.31 19.35 8.98
N ALA A 254 8.70 18.54 8.15
CA ALA A 254 9.14 18.36 6.77
C ALA A 254 9.09 19.67 5.97
N GLY A 255 8.04 20.45 6.18
CA GLY A 255 7.91 21.79 5.59
C GLY A 255 9.02 22.75 6.03
N GLU A 256 9.37 22.76 7.32
CA GLU A 256 10.51 23.55 7.84
C GLU A 256 11.82 23.16 7.14
N GLU A 257 12.11 21.86 7.08
CA GLU A 257 13.32 21.31 6.46
C GLU A 257 13.42 21.66 4.96
N LEU A 258 12.37 21.38 4.20
CA LEU A 258 12.33 21.62 2.76
C LEU A 258 12.35 23.12 2.42
N CYS A 259 11.62 23.95 3.18
CA CYS A 259 11.64 25.42 3.01
C CYS A 259 13.00 26.01 3.31
N THR A 260 13.71 25.49 4.31
CA THR A 260 15.09 25.91 4.61
C THR A 260 16.04 25.59 3.44
N VAL A 261 15.93 24.40 2.86
CA VAL A 261 16.71 24.02 1.66
C VAL A 261 16.40 24.92 0.47
N LEU A 262 15.16 25.36 0.31
CA LEU A 262 14.72 26.21 -0.80
C LEU A 262 14.90 27.70 -0.56
N GLY A 263 15.40 28.13 0.61
CA GLY A 263 15.55 29.54 0.98
C GLY A 263 14.24 30.26 1.28
N GLU A 264 13.18 29.50 1.65
CA GLU A 264 11.86 30.01 2.06
C GLU A 264 11.81 30.23 3.59
N ASP A 265 12.73 31.02 4.13
CA ASP A 265 13.00 31.17 5.57
C ASP A 265 11.79 31.60 6.40
N VAL A 266 10.93 32.46 5.84
CA VAL A 266 9.69 32.89 6.51
C VAL A 266 8.75 31.73 6.71
N LEU A 267 8.49 30.97 5.64
CA LEU A 267 7.59 29.83 5.70
C LEU A 267 8.18 28.68 6.55
N ALA A 268 9.49 28.48 6.51
CA ALA A 268 10.18 27.54 7.41
C ALA A 268 9.92 27.89 8.88
N SER A 269 10.03 29.18 9.24
CA SER A 269 9.76 29.67 10.59
C SER A 269 8.28 29.52 10.99
N GLU A 270 7.35 29.75 10.06
CA GLU A 270 5.92 29.51 10.28
C GLU A 270 5.64 28.03 10.53
N CYS A 271 6.19 27.12 9.71
CA CYS A 271 6.07 25.67 9.91
C CYS A 271 6.59 25.23 11.28
N ARG A 272 7.78 25.71 11.69
CA ARG A 272 8.35 25.45 13.03
C ARG A 272 7.41 25.89 14.14
N ALA A 273 6.88 27.10 14.05
CA ALA A 273 5.98 27.65 15.06
C ALA A 273 4.68 26.82 15.17
N VAL A 274 4.11 26.41 14.03
CA VAL A 274 2.90 25.56 14.00
C VAL A 274 3.19 24.17 14.54
N ALA A 275 4.32 23.55 14.18
CA ALA A 275 4.72 22.26 14.74
C ALA A 275 4.84 22.32 16.27
N SER A 276 5.54 23.35 16.80
CA SER A 276 5.70 23.54 18.25
C SER A 276 4.35 23.68 18.96
N LYS A 277 3.46 24.47 18.40
CA LYS A 277 2.11 24.69 18.95
C LYS A 277 1.26 23.41 18.92
N ALA A 278 1.35 22.63 17.84
CA ALA A 278 0.65 21.35 17.72
C ALA A 278 1.18 20.32 18.72
N ILE A 279 2.48 20.29 18.97
CA ILE A 279 3.11 19.44 19.99
C ILE A 279 2.63 19.85 21.39
N GLU A 280 2.69 21.15 21.73
CA GLU A 280 2.21 21.65 23.02
C GLU A 280 0.73 21.31 23.28
N PHE A 281 -0.13 21.45 22.25
CA PHE A 281 -1.52 21.04 22.33
C PHE A 281 -1.65 19.55 22.68
N SER A 282 -0.92 18.70 21.96
CA SER A 282 -0.96 17.24 22.15
C SER A 282 -0.50 16.83 23.56
N LEU A 283 0.58 17.42 24.05
CA LEU A 283 1.12 17.15 25.38
C LEU A 283 0.20 17.64 26.51
N ARG A 284 -0.49 18.80 26.32
CA ARG A 284 -1.46 19.32 27.29
C ARG A 284 -2.74 18.49 27.38
N LYS A 285 -3.23 18.02 26.24
CA LYS A 285 -4.46 17.21 26.16
C LYS A 285 -4.33 15.88 26.87
N LYS A 286 -3.07 15.44 27.21
CA LYS A 286 -2.76 14.12 27.71
C LYS A 286 -3.67 13.12 27.02
N SER A 287 -3.46 12.96 25.73
CA SER A 287 -4.23 12.02 24.92
C SER A 287 -4.28 10.69 25.68
N ARG A 288 -5.46 10.28 26.15
CA ARG A 288 -5.68 9.00 26.83
C ARG A 288 -5.61 7.87 25.80
N PHE A 289 -4.49 7.88 25.07
CA PHE A 289 -4.29 6.95 23.99
C PHE A 289 -3.03 6.09 24.29
N PRO A 290 -3.06 4.79 24.12
CA PRO A 290 -4.28 3.97 23.92
C PRO A 290 -5.23 4.12 25.12
N SER A 291 -6.54 3.97 24.90
CA SER A 291 -7.56 4.17 25.95
C SER A 291 -7.23 3.34 27.19
N GLU A 292 -7.63 3.81 28.38
CA GLU A 292 -7.38 3.14 29.69
C GLU A 292 -7.95 1.71 29.81
N LYS A 293 -8.54 1.18 28.76
CA LYS A 293 -9.05 -0.19 28.68
C LYS A 293 -7.87 -1.11 28.36
N ASP A 294 -7.71 -2.18 29.13
CA ASP A 294 -6.70 -3.24 28.97
C ASP A 294 -6.79 -4.00 27.63
N ARG A 295 -7.33 -3.38 26.59
CA ARG A 295 -7.55 -4.00 25.29
C ARG A 295 -7.20 -3.06 24.15
N ILE A 296 -6.27 -3.48 23.30
CA ILE A 296 -5.95 -2.81 22.03
C ILE A 296 -7.14 -2.97 21.07
N THR A 297 -7.58 -1.86 20.50
CA THR A 297 -8.65 -1.83 19.49
C THR A 297 -8.06 -1.55 18.10
N PRO A 298 -8.77 -1.91 17.01
CA PRO A 298 -8.31 -1.58 15.66
C PRO A 298 -8.02 -0.07 15.52
N GLY A 299 -6.87 0.26 14.93
CA GLY A 299 -6.40 1.65 14.79
C GLY A 299 -5.49 2.14 15.93
N ASP A 300 -5.48 1.50 17.09
CA ASP A 300 -4.67 1.94 18.23
C ASP A 300 -3.17 1.85 17.93
N LYS A 301 -2.70 0.75 17.31
CA LYS A 301 -1.29 0.59 16.94
C LYS A 301 -0.86 1.61 15.88
N GLN A 302 -1.73 1.94 14.93
CA GLN A 302 -1.50 2.96 13.91
C GLN A 302 -1.25 4.33 14.55
N ALA A 303 -2.14 4.74 15.42
CA ALA A 303 -2.04 6.03 16.10
C ALA A 303 -0.84 6.08 17.05
N ALA A 304 -0.61 5.04 17.86
CA ALA A 304 0.55 4.97 18.77
C ALA A 304 1.88 5.07 18.01
N ALA A 305 1.99 4.41 16.85
CA ALA A 305 3.17 4.51 16.01
C ALA A 305 3.41 5.94 15.52
N LEU A 306 2.38 6.60 14.98
CA LEU A 306 2.53 7.98 14.50
C LEU A 306 2.81 8.95 15.64
N MET A 307 2.19 8.78 16.82
CA MET A 307 2.44 9.61 17.99
C MET A 307 3.90 9.49 18.48
N ALA A 308 4.44 8.28 18.48
CA ALA A 308 5.85 8.04 18.82
C ALA A 308 6.78 8.69 17.78
N LEU A 309 6.52 8.52 16.49
CA LEU A 309 7.29 9.12 15.39
C LEU A 309 7.19 10.65 15.36
N ALA A 310 6.06 11.22 15.78
CA ALA A 310 5.90 12.66 15.95
C ALA A 310 6.52 13.21 17.26
N GLY A 311 6.97 12.34 18.18
CA GLY A 311 7.56 12.72 19.46
C GLY A 311 6.58 13.30 20.46
N ILE A 312 5.28 12.97 20.35
CA ILE A 312 4.23 13.39 21.31
C ILE A 312 3.82 12.24 22.26
N MET A 313 4.39 11.08 22.05
CA MET A 313 4.35 9.93 22.96
C MET A 313 5.75 9.35 23.05
N ASP A 314 6.18 8.94 24.24
CA ASP A 314 7.46 8.26 24.40
C ASP A 314 7.44 6.92 23.64
N ALA A 315 8.50 6.64 22.87
CA ALA A 315 8.54 5.48 21.99
C ALA A 315 8.53 4.16 22.78
N LYS A 316 9.19 4.10 23.95
CA LYS A 316 9.18 2.91 24.80
C LYS A 316 7.78 2.70 25.39
N GLU A 317 7.13 3.77 25.85
CA GLU A 317 5.75 3.72 26.32
C GLU A 317 4.82 3.23 25.20
N ALA A 318 4.93 3.78 23.98
CA ALA A 318 4.13 3.34 22.83
C ALA A 318 4.35 1.84 22.52
N ASN A 319 5.60 1.40 22.59
CA ASN A 319 5.94 0.00 22.34
C ASN A 319 5.38 -0.92 23.43
N GLU A 320 5.61 -0.62 24.70
CA GLU A 320 5.21 -1.48 25.83
C GLU A 320 3.69 -1.55 26.01
N ARG A 321 2.99 -0.42 25.82
CA ARG A 321 1.56 -0.33 26.06
C ARG A 321 0.69 -0.67 24.85
N CYS A 322 1.28 -0.68 23.64
CA CYS A 322 0.49 -0.83 22.43
C CYS A 322 1.17 -1.68 21.36
N LEU A 323 2.32 -1.27 20.81
CA LEU A 323 2.87 -1.87 19.60
C LEU A 323 3.28 -3.34 19.79
N ALA A 324 3.94 -3.67 20.92
CA ALA A 324 4.39 -5.02 21.23
C ALA A 324 3.27 -5.92 21.81
N VAL A 325 2.16 -5.34 22.26
CA VAL A 325 1.03 -6.09 22.83
C VAL A 325 0.44 -7.02 21.78
N ASP A 326 0.23 -8.28 22.14
CA ASP A 326 -0.29 -9.34 21.25
C ASP A 326 0.53 -9.55 19.96
N GLY A 327 1.80 -9.13 19.94
CA GLY A 327 2.73 -9.34 18.83
C GLY A 327 2.20 -8.80 17.49
N ALA A 328 2.11 -9.67 16.49
CA ALA A 328 1.67 -9.31 15.14
C ALA A 328 0.16 -9.02 15.00
N LYS A 329 -0.66 -9.34 16.01
CA LYS A 329 -2.09 -9.03 16.00
C LYS A 329 -2.31 -7.52 15.99
N GLY A 330 -3.24 -7.05 15.15
CA GLY A 330 -3.55 -5.62 14.98
C GLY A 330 -2.55 -4.85 14.12
N PHE A 331 -1.56 -5.53 13.52
CA PHE A 331 -0.77 -4.95 12.43
C PHE A 331 -1.62 -4.86 11.16
N SER A 332 -1.27 -3.92 10.30
CA SER A 332 -1.80 -3.80 8.94
C SER A 332 -0.67 -3.80 7.93
N THR A 333 -0.97 -4.13 6.71
CA THR A 333 0.01 -4.17 5.63
C THR A 333 0.57 -2.79 5.31
N PHE A 334 -0.26 -1.75 5.37
CA PHE A 334 0.14 -0.35 5.14
C PHE A 334 0.90 0.23 6.35
N TYR A 335 0.23 0.40 7.48
CA TYR A 335 0.81 1.06 8.66
C TYR A 335 1.82 0.20 9.41
N GLY A 336 1.93 -1.08 9.09
CA GLY A 336 2.97 -1.95 9.62
C GLY A 336 4.37 -1.36 9.47
N TYR A 337 4.66 -0.66 8.38
CA TYR A 337 5.91 0.07 8.19
C TYR A 337 6.20 1.08 9.31
N TYR A 338 5.21 1.91 9.64
CA TYR A 338 5.36 2.94 10.68
C TYR A 338 5.41 2.33 12.08
N MET A 339 4.67 1.24 12.31
CA MET A 339 4.71 0.49 13.56
C MET A 339 6.09 -0.12 13.79
N LEU A 340 6.70 -0.72 12.77
CA LEU A 340 8.07 -1.25 12.83
C LEU A 340 9.09 -0.13 13.11
N ARG A 341 8.94 1.05 12.47
CA ARG A 341 9.79 2.21 12.74
C ARG A 341 9.67 2.70 14.18
N ALA A 342 8.46 2.76 14.72
CA ALA A 342 8.23 3.15 16.11
C ALA A 342 8.79 2.12 17.11
N MET A 343 8.69 0.81 16.80
CA MET A 343 9.35 -0.24 17.59
C MET A 343 10.88 -0.10 17.59
N ALA A 344 11.47 0.20 16.43
CA ALA A 344 12.90 0.46 16.31
C ALA A 344 13.32 1.73 17.11
N LEU A 345 12.51 2.80 17.06
CA LEU A 345 12.74 4.01 17.86
C LEU A 345 12.72 3.71 19.37
N ALA A 346 11.90 2.75 19.80
CA ALA A 346 11.88 2.24 21.17
C ALA A 346 13.06 1.33 21.53
N GLY A 347 13.91 0.96 20.56
CA GLY A 347 15.00 -0.01 20.72
C GLY A 347 14.55 -1.48 20.64
N ASN A 348 13.30 -1.74 20.30
CA ASN A 348 12.74 -3.11 20.21
C ASN A 348 12.92 -3.71 18.80
N TYR A 349 14.17 -3.82 18.35
CA TYR A 349 14.50 -4.38 17.03
C TYR A 349 14.13 -5.86 16.90
N GLN A 350 14.38 -6.65 17.96
CA GLN A 350 14.05 -8.07 17.93
C GLN A 350 12.54 -8.29 17.82
N GLY A 351 11.73 -7.56 18.58
CA GLY A 351 10.28 -7.63 18.47
C GLY A 351 9.77 -7.23 17.08
N ALA A 352 10.38 -6.22 16.46
CA ALA A 352 10.05 -5.82 15.08
C ALA A 352 10.38 -6.95 14.08
N LEU A 353 11.56 -7.60 14.19
CA LEU A 353 11.92 -8.75 13.35
C LEU A 353 10.96 -9.94 13.56
N ASP A 354 10.53 -10.18 14.80
CA ASP A 354 9.57 -11.25 15.11
C ASP A 354 8.19 -10.95 14.50
N VAL A 355 7.77 -9.69 14.52
CA VAL A 355 6.54 -9.25 13.81
C VAL A 355 6.68 -9.45 12.31
N ILE A 356 7.78 -9.01 11.68
CA ILE A 356 8.02 -9.22 10.25
C ILE A 356 7.94 -10.71 9.91
N ARG A 357 8.65 -11.54 10.66
CA ARG A 357 8.66 -13.00 10.47
C ARG A 357 7.27 -13.61 10.57
N THR A 358 6.46 -13.13 11.51
CA THR A 358 5.13 -13.66 11.81
C THR A 358 4.09 -13.13 10.83
N TYR A 359 3.96 -11.82 10.69
CA TYR A 359 2.88 -11.18 9.92
C TYR A 359 3.07 -11.36 8.41
N TRP A 360 4.17 -10.87 7.84
CA TRP A 360 4.46 -11.02 6.41
C TRP A 360 4.80 -12.46 6.04
N GLY A 361 5.45 -13.18 6.95
CA GLY A 361 5.72 -14.60 6.74
C GLY A 361 4.45 -15.44 6.66
N ALA A 362 3.39 -15.10 7.40
CA ALA A 362 2.12 -15.80 7.32
C ALA A 362 1.46 -15.70 5.93
N MET A 363 1.56 -14.55 5.25
CA MET A 363 1.13 -14.45 3.86
C MET A 363 1.89 -15.43 2.95
N LEU A 364 3.21 -15.61 3.16
CA LEU A 364 4.01 -16.59 2.41
C LEU A 364 3.56 -18.03 2.67
N ASP A 365 3.16 -18.34 3.91
CA ASP A 365 2.70 -19.69 4.29
C ASP A 365 1.39 -20.07 3.58
N VAL A 366 0.54 -19.11 3.32
CA VAL A 366 -0.72 -19.32 2.57
C VAL A 366 -0.58 -19.05 1.07
N GLY A 367 0.64 -19.04 0.55
CA GLY A 367 0.93 -19.07 -0.88
C GLY A 367 1.25 -17.73 -1.54
N ALA A 368 1.43 -16.65 -0.79
CA ALA A 368 1.80 -15.35 -1.34
C ALA A 368 3.12 -15.39 -2.12
N THR A 369 3.16 -14.73 -3.26
CA THR A 369 4.38 -14.42 -4.03
C THR A 369 4.61 -12.91 -4.13
N THR A 370 3.62 -12.14 -3.71
CA THR A 370 3.60 -10.69 -3.54
C THR A 370 2.88 -10.37 -2.24
N PHE A 371 3.05 -9.18 -1.68
CA PHE A 371 2.33 -8.79 -0.46
C PHE A 371 0.99 -8.11 -0.80
N TRP A 372 0.04 -8.29 0.11
CA TRP A 372 -1.38 -8.05 -0.10
C TRP A 372 -1.82 -6.68 0.41
N GLU A 373 -2.89 -6.18 -0.16
CA GLU A 373 -3.53 -4.94 0.23
C GLU A 373 -4.02 -4.98 1.67
N ASP A 374 -4.65 -6.07 2.07
CA ASP A 374 -5.14 -6.31 3.43
C ASP A 374 -4.75 -7.72 3.90
N PHE A 375 -4.47 -7.85 5.19
CA PHE A 375 -4.21 -9.15 5.83
C PHE A 375 -4.44 -9.04 7.33
N ASN A 376 -5.10 -10.03 7.91
CA ASN A 376 -5.28 -10.16 9.34
C ASN A 376 -4.87 -11.56 9.81
N MET A 377 -4.07 -11.62 10.88
CA MET A 377 -3.64 -12.88 11.50
C MET A 377 -4.83 -13.76 11.93
N GLU A 378 -5.99 -13.16 12.20
CA GLU A 378 -7.21 -13.88 12.57
C GLU A 378 -7.86 -14.65 11.40
N TRP A 379 -7.41 -14.42 10.16
CA TRP A 379 -7.88 -15.19 8.99
C TRP A 379 -7.24 -16.57 8.84
N LEU A 380 -6.05 -16.77 9.45
CA LEU A 380 -5.27 -17.99 9.30
C LEU A 380 -5.95 -19.28 9.80
N PRO A 381 -6.67 -19.27 10.93
CA PRO A 381 -7.37 -20.46 11.35
C PRO A 381 -8.32 -20.94 10.25
N ASP A 382 -8.18 -22.21 9.84
CA ASP A 382 -8.97 -22.84 8.78
C ASP A 382 -8.85 -22.26 7.37
N ALA A 383 -7.88 -21.40 7.10
CA ALA A 383 -7.61 -20.86 5.77
C ALA A 383 -7.04 -21.92 4.83
N GLY A 384 -7.56 -21.96 3.60
CA GLY A 384 -6.93 -22.59 2.45
C GLY A 384 -5.89 -21.65 1.83
N ARG A 385 -4.95 -22.23 1.07
CA ARG A 385 -3.92 -21.45 0.35
C ARG A 385 -4.52 -20.81 -0.91
N ILE A 386 -3.94 -19.68 -1.33
CA ILE A 386 -4.37 -19.00 -2.56
C ILE A 386 -3.95 -19.72 -3.85
N ASP A 387 -3.00 -20.63 -3.78
CA ASP A 387 -2.40 -21.33 -4.93
C ASP A 387 -2.93 -22.77 -5.13
N GLU A 388 -4.03 -23.10 -4.49
CA GLU A 388 -4.72 -24.39 -4.64
C GLU A 388 -6.25 -24.22 -4.62
N LEU A 389 -6.98 -25.24 -5.04
CA LEU A 389 -8.42 -25.29 -4.79
C LEU A 389 -8.65 -25.41 -3.29
N VAL A 390 -9.56 -24.60 -2.77
CA VAL A 390 -9.83 -24.59 -1.32
C VAL A 390 -10.29 -25.98 -0.87
N PRO A 391 -9.60 -26.64 0.07
CA PRO A 391 -9.99 -27.95 0.56
C PRO A 391 -11.34 -27.92 1.29
N ALA A 392 -12.07 -29.01 1.23
CA ALA A 392 -13.36 -29.12 1.92
C ALA A 392 -13.20 -28.83 3.42
N GLY A 393 -14.05 -27.95 3.96
CA GLY A 393 -14.03 -27.52 5.35
C GLY A 393 -13.03 -26.41 5.67
N LYS A 394 -12.28 -25.91 4.67
CA LYS A 394 -11.43 -24.72 4.79
C LYS A 394 -12.16 -23.50 4.23
N LYS A 395 -11.71 -22.32 4.65
CA LYS A 395 -12.15 -21.03 4.11
C LYS A 395 -11.17 -20.56 3.04
N ASP A 396 -11.70 -19.87 2.06
CA ASP A 396 -10.89 -19.19 1.05
C ASP A 396 -10.30 -17.90 1.65
N ILE A 397 -8.99 -17.87 1.86
CA ILE A 397 -8.33 -16.70 2.47
C ILE A 397 -8.45 -15.44 1.62
N HIS A 398 -8.65 -15.57 0.31
CA HIS A 398 -8.85 -14.43 -0.59
C HIS A 398 -10.35 -14.08 -0.73
N GLY A 399 -11.21 -15.09 -0.91
CA GLY A 399 -12.61 -14.88 -1.22
C GLY A 399 -13.53 -14.65 -0.04
N ASP A 400 -13.22 -15.20 1.14
CA ASP A 400 -14.12 -15.16 2.31
C ASP A 400 -13.77 -14.06 3.33
N TYR A 401 -12.67 -13.37 3.11
CA TYR A 401 -12.15 -12.36 4.03
C TYR A 401 -11.96 -11.00 3.37
N GLY A 402 -11.48 -10.07 4.14
CA GLY A 402 -11.32 -8.68 3.79
C GLY A 402 -12.28 -7.80 4.58
N ALA A 403 -12.03 -6.51 4.55
CA ALA A 403 -12.78 -5.54 5.33
C ALA A 403 -13.03 -4.27 4.53
N TYR A 404 -13.97 -3.46 5.01
CA TYR A 404 -14.26 -2.14 4.45
C TYR A 404 -14.73 -2.21 3.00
N CYS A 405 -14.12 -1.48 2.08
CA CYS A 405 -14.48 -1.50 0.66
C CYS A 405 -13.85 -2.66 -0.12
N TYR A 406 -12.91 -3.39 0.48
CA TYR A 406 -12.15 -4.45 -0.19
C TYR A 406 -12.42 -5.82 0.43
N GLN A 407 -13.62 -6.34 0.17
CA GLN A 407 -14.02 -7.67 0.62
C GLN A 407 -13.85 -8.69 -0.49
N GLY A 408 -13.37 -9.89 -0.12
CA GLY A 408 -13.20 -11.00 -1.02
C GLY A 408 -12.27 -10.69 -2.19
N PHE A 409 -12.65 -11.10 -3.39
CA PHE A 409 -11.82 -10.94 -4.59
C PHE A 409 -11.64 -9.50 -5.08
N ARG A 410 -12.25 -8.52 -4.44
CA ARG A 410 -11.97 -7.11 -4.72
C ARG A 410 -10.63 -6.67 -4.17
N HIS A 411 -10.13 -7.30 -3.11
CA HIS A 411 -8.86 -6.93 -2.54
C HIS A 411 -7.68 -7.46 -3.38
N SER A 412 -6.62 -6.68 -3.49
CA SER A 412 -5.46 -7.01 -4.31
C SER A 412 -4.45 -7.86 -3.53
N LEU A 413 -3.91 -8.90 -4.17
CA LEU A 413 -2.83 -9.70 -3.61
C LEU A 413 -1.43 -9.25 -4.06
N CYS A 414 -1.35 -8.13 -4.78
CA CYS A 414 -0.10 -7.45 -5.12
C CYS A 414 -0.29 -5.94 -4.92
N HIS A 415 0.05 -5.44 -3.73
CA HIS A 415 -0.16 -4.05 -3.35
C HIS A 415 1.09 -3.44 -2.74
N GLY A 416 1.54 -2.33 -3.32
CA GLY A 416 2.85 -1.76 -3.02
C GLY A 416 3.02 -1.27 -1.58
N TRP A 417 1.98 -0.73 -0.95
CA TRP A 417 2.06 -0.26 0.43
C TRP A 417 2.48 -1.33 1.44
N ALA A 418 2.30 -2.63 1.09
CA ALA A 418 2.66 -3.74 1.96
C ALA A 418 4.16 -4.06 1.99
N SER A 419 4.97 -3.34 1.21
CA SER A 419 6.42 -3.58 1.08
C SER A 419 7.26 -3.08 2.26
N GLY A 420 6.65 -2.48 3.27
CA GLY A 420 7.34 -1.83 4.39
C GLY A 420 8.54 -2.57 4.98
N PRO A 421 8.50 -3.90 5.22
CA PRO A 421 9.63 -4.64 5.76
C PRO A 421 10.89 -4.63 4.88
N THR A 422 10.76 -4.35 3.60
CA THR A 422 11.89 -4.35 2.65
C THR A 422 12.79 -3.13 2.84
N SER A 423 12.21 -1.99 3.19
CA SER A 423 12.94 -0.74 3.41
C SER A 423 13.26 -0.47 4.89
N TRP A 424 12.61 -1.20 5.79
CA TRP A 424 12.84 -1.09 7.23
C TRP A 424 14.15 -1.75 7.64
#